data_1ef440e4b1e70ad6ba4c4d6c24480328
#
_entry.id   1ef440e4b1e70ad6ba4c4d6c24480328
#
_cell.length_a   1.000
_cell.length_b   1.000
_cell.length_c   1.000
_cell.angle_alpha   90.00
_cell.angle_beta   90.00
_cell.angle_gamma   90.00
#
_symmetry.space_group_name_H-M   'P 1'
#
loop_
_entity.id
_entity.type
_entity.pdbx_description
1 polymer ?
#
loop_
_entity_poly.entity_id
_entity_poly.type
_entity_poly.pdbx_seq_one_letter_code
_entity_poly.pdbx_strand_id
1 'polypeptide(L)'
;MLAALGTIASSQAKATQLTKTECLWLMDYVASNPTSIIRYSASDMVLYIHSDASYLSETKARSRGAGHFFLSSKPNDPTKPPVTMPPLNGPVHTMCKIIDVVVGSAAEAEIGAGYINGQEAVPIVNTLRELGHPQPPTPIQVDNTTAEGFANGTMK
;
A
#
# COMPACT_ATOMS: atom_id res chain seq x y z
N MET A 1 2.68 10.83 4.41
CA MET A 1 3.85 11.47 3.77
C MET A 1 3.98 11.16 2.27
N LEU A 2 3.95 9.91 1.82
CA LEU A 2 4.17 9.57 0.40
C LEU A 2 3.16 10.23 -0.56
N ALA A 3 1.87 10.30 -0.20
CA ALA A 3 0.86 10.99 -1.01
C ALA A 3 1.19 12.47 -1.18
N ALA A 4 1.47 13.18 -0.08
CA ALA A 4 1.85 14.60 -0.11
C ALA A 4 3.11 14.83 -0.96
N LEU A 5 4.14 14.00 -0.76
CA LEU A 5 5.38 14.07 -1.55
C LEU A 5 5.09 13.84 -3.05
N GLY A 6 4.24 12.85 -3.38
CA GLY A 6 3.86 12.56 -4.76
C GLY A 6 3.09 13.71 -5.42
N THR A 7 2.20 14.37 -4.68
CA THR A 7 1.45 15.55 -5.16
C THR A 7 2.40 16.73 -5.43
N ILE A 8 3.30 17.04 -4.50
CA ILE A 8 4.31 18.08 -4.66
C ILE A 8 5.22 17.78 -5.86
N ALA A 9 5.72 16.54 -5.94
CA ALA A 9 6.60 16.11 -7.04
C ALA A 9 5.92 16.21 -8.41
N SER A 10 4.63 15.90 -8.51
CA SER A 10 3.86 16.04 -9.77
C SER A 10 3.71 17.48 -10.22
N SER A 11 3.81 18.45 -9.32
CA SER A 11 3.65 19.87 -9.59
C SER A 11 4.96 20.58 -9.95
N GLN A 12 6.12 19.92 -9.85
CA GLN A 12 7.44 20.57 -9.99
C GLN A 12 7.65 21.27 -11.35
N ALA A 13 7.12 20.71 -12.44
CA ALA A 13 7.28 21.29 -13.78
C ALA A 13 6.52 22.64 -13.97
N LYS A 14 5.50 22.89 -13.14
CA LYS A 14 4.67 24.10 -13.13
C LYS A 14 4.40 24.53 -11.69
N ALA A 15 5.47 24.64 -10.91
CA ALA A 15 5.38 24.98 -9.51
C ALA A 15 4.76 26.38 -9.30
N THR A 16 3.90 26.49 -8.31
CA THR A 16 3.21 27.73 -7.91
C THR A 16 3.64 28.13 -6.50
N GLN A 17 3.18 29.31 -6.05
CA GLN A 17 3.36 29.70 -4.65
C GLN A 17 2.70 28.70 -3.68
N LEU A 18 1.57 28.09 -4.08
CA LEU A 18 0.93 27.03 -3.31
C LEU A 18 1.85 25.80 -3.18
N THR A 19 2.45 25.34 -4.27
CA THR A 19 3.42 24.23 -4.26
C THR A 19 4.56 24.48 -3.28
N LYS A 20 5.09 25.73 -3.26
CA LYS A 20 6.12 26.11 -2.28
C LYS A 20 5.60 26.03 -0.85
N THR A 21 4.38 26.49 -0.58
CA THR A 21 3.76 26.41 0.75
C THR A 21 3.58 24.96 1.19
N GLU A 22 3.11 24.09 0.30
CA GLU A 22 2.98 22.65 0.57
C GLU A 22 4.32 21.98 0.89
N CYS A 23 5.41 22.36 0.19
CA CYS A 23 6.76 21.91 0.52
C CYS A 23 7.16 22.35 1.94
N LEU A 24 6.91 23.60 2.32
CA LEU A 24 7.23 24.09 3.66
C LEU A 24 6.43 23.33 4.72
N TRP A 25 5.14 23.10 4.53
CA TRP A 25 4.33 22.29 5.46
C TRP A 25 4.87 20.86 5.62
N LEU A 26 5.30 20.23 4.52
CA LEU A 26 5.91 18.91 4.60
C LEU A 26 7.22 18.95 5.40
N MET A 27 8.05 19.96 5.18
CA MET A 27 9.31 20.15 5.95
C MET A 27 9.04 20.39 7.42
N ASP A 28 8.05 21.23 7.76
CA ASP A 28 7.64 21.50 9.14
C ASP A 28 7.13 20.23 9.83
N TYR A 29 6.35 19.40 9.10
CA TYR A 29 5.91 18.09 9.61
C TYR A 29 7.11 17.18 9.93
N VAL A 30 8.08 17.08 9.03
CA VAL A 30 9.30 16.28 9.25
C VAL A 30 10.10 16.81 10.44
N ALA A 31 10.27 18.13 10.51
CA ALA A 31 10.98 18.78 11.62
C ALA A 31 10.28 18.59 12.98
N SER A 32 8.95 18.54 12.98
CA SER A 32 8.16 18.31 14.20
C SER A 32 8.15 16.85 14.65
N ASN A 33 8.62 15.92 13.82
CA ASN A 33 8.66 14.48 14.10
C ASN A 33 10.06 13.88 13.96
N PRO A 34 11.09 14.46 14.60
CA PRO A 34 12.49 14.06 14.41
C PRO A 34 12.82 12.67 14.95
N THR A 35 11.97 12.14 15.84
CA THR A 35 12.15 10.85 16.50
C THR A 35 11.30 9.74 15.86
N SER A 36 10.69 10.00 14.71
CA SER A 36 9.95 8.97 13.98
C SER A 36 10.88 7.85 13.55
N ILE A 37 10.57 6.61 13.97
CA ILE A 37 11.38 5.43 13.69
C ILE A 37 10.56 4.35 13.01
N ILE A 38 11.17 3.62 12.09
CA ILE A 38 10.64 2.38 11.55
C ILE A 38 11.32 1.24 12.30
N ARG A 39 10.52 0.31 12.82
CA ARG A 39 11.02 -0.88 13.52
C ARG A 39 10.82 -2.11 12.68
N TYR A 40 11.85 -2.93 12.62
CA TYR A 40 11.82 -4.24 11.99
C TYR A 40 11.97 -5.30 13.08
N SER A 41 11.10 -6.29 13.05
CA SER A 41 11.12 -7.44 13.96
C SER A 41 11.44 -8.71 13.17
N ALA A 42 12.09 -9.67 13.81
CA ALA A 42 12.31 -10.99 13.24
C ALA A 42 10.96 -11.67 12.91
N SER A 43 10.91 -12.38 11.80
CA SER A 43 9.70 -13.04 11.32
C SER A 43 10.04 -14.27 10.47
N ASP A 44 9.03 -15.04 10.07
CA ASP A 44 9.16 -16.17 9.13
C ASP A 44 9.37 -15.70 7.68
N MET A 45 9.57 -14.42 7.44
CA MET A 45 9.80 -13.82 6.12
C MET A 45 8.65 -14.05 5.13
N VAL A 46 7.42 -14.18 5.60
CA VAL A 46 6.23 -14.27 4.76
C VAL A 46 5.77 -12.88 4.38
N LEU A 47 5.56 -12.65 3.08
CA LEU A 47 5.09 -11.37 2.55
C LEU A 47 3.60 -11.15 2.83
N TYR A 48 3.28 -9.98 3.35
CA TYR A 48 1.92 -9.45 3.54
C TYR A 48 1.82 -8.05 2.94
N ILE A 49 0.61 -7.69 2.51
CA ILE A 49 0.35 -6.41 1.87
C ILE A 49 -0.90 -5.78 2.48
N HIS A 50 -0.80 -4.53 2.90
CA HIS A 50 -1.96 -3.67 3.11
C HIS A 50 -2.15 -2.81 1.87
N SER A 51 -3.31 -2.89 1.28
CA SER A 51 -3.73 -2.11 0.12
C SER A 51 -4.81 -1.13 0.54
N ASP A 52 -4.71 0.09 0.04
CA ASP A 52 -5.66 1.16 0.30
C ASP A 52 -5.79 2.04 -0.94
N ALA A 53 -6.95 2.64 -1.14
CA ALA A 53 -7.19 3.57 -2.23
C ALA A 53 -7.95 4.81 -1.78
N SER A 54 -7.59 5.94 -2.34
CA SER A 54 -8.38 7.17 -2.21
C SER A 54 -9.10 7.46 -3.52
N TYR A 55 -10.44 7.45 -3.47
CA TYR A 55 -11.29 7.67 -4.62
C TYR A 55 -11.42 9.16 -4.94
N LEU A 56 -11.16 9.53 -6.21
CA LEU A 56 -11.27 10.91 -6.76
C LEU A 56 -10.50 11.98 -5.95
N SER A 57 -9.46 11.59 -5.23
CA SER A 57 -8.68 12.48 -4.36
C SER A 57 -7.68 13.37 -5.10
N GLU A 58 -7.41 13.06 -6.36
CA GLU A 58 -6.39 13.73 -7.16
C GLU A 58 -6.98 14.70 -8.20
N THR A 59 -6.13 15.57 -8.73
CA THR A 59 -6.51 16.47 -9.83
C THR A 59 -7.07 15.71 -11.02
N LYS A 60 -8.05 16.27 -11.72
CA LYS A 60 -8.81 15.66 -12.82
C LYS A 60 -9.59 14.41 -12.39
N ALA A 61 -10.10 14.41 -11.16
CA ALA A 61 -10.91 13.33 -10.59
C ALA A 61 -10.24 11.95 -10.72
N ARG A 62 -8.92 11.89 -10.53
CA ARG A 62 -8.19 10.62 -10.47
C ARG A 62 -8.12 10.08 -9.05
N SER A 63 -7.96 8.79 -8.94
CA SER A 63 -7.80 8.06 -7.69
C SER A 63 -6.33 7.70 -7.47
N ARG A 64 -5.97 7.44 -6.22
CA ARG A 64 -4.62 7.03 -5.84
C ARG A 64 -4.68 5.70 -5.12
N GLY A 65 -3.78 4.76 -5.48
CA GLY A 65 -3.56 3.52 -4.77
C GLY A 65 -2.31 3.60 -3.91
N ALA A 66 -2.36 2.92 -2.77
CA ALA A 66 -1.25 2.76 -1.85
C ALA A 66 -1.05 1.29 -1.47
N GLY A 67 0.19 0.94 -1.15
CA GLY A 67 0.58 -0.38 -0.68
C GLY A 67 1.67 -0.31 0.39
N HIS A 68 1.47 -1.08 1.45
CA HIS A 68 2.46 -1.29 2.49
C HIS A 68 2.83 -2.78 2.51
N PHE A 69 4.03 -3.10 2.07
CA PHE A 69 4.56 -4.45 1.94
C PHE A 69 5.48 -4.73 3.11
N PHE A 70 5.19 -5.76 3.88
CA PHE A 70 5.98 -6.11 5.05
C PHE A 70 6.13 -7.62 5.21
N LEU A 71 7.17 -8.02 5.93
CA LEU A 71 7.45 -9.43 6.22
C LEU A 71 7.00 -9.75 7.64
N SER A 72 6.18 -10.79 7.78
CA SER A 72 5.68 -11.22 9.07
C SER A 72 5.72 -12.73 9.21
N SER A 73 5.25 -13.23 10.34
CA SER A 73 5.23 -14.65 10.63
C SER A 73 3.97 -15.32 10.07
N LYS A 74 4.07 -16.63 9.78
CA LYS A 74 2.92 -17.43 9.39
C LYS A 74 1.85 -17.39 10.48
N PRO A 75 0.57 -17.48 10.12
CA PRO A 75 -0.48 -17.70 11.10
C PRO A 75 -0.15 -18.96 11.93
N ASN A 76 -0.32 -18.87 13.26
CA ASN A 76 0.02 -19.97 14.17
C ASN A 76 -0.82 -21.25 13.96
N ASP A 77 -1.91 -21.18 13.21
CA ASP A 77 -2.79 -22.31 12.95
C ASP A 77 -3.24 -22.32 11.48
N PRO A 78 -2.63 -23.18 10.64
CA PRO A 78 -2.99 -23.27 9.24
C PRO A 78 -4.41 -23.82 9.00
N THR A 79 -5.09 -24.33 10.03
CA THR A 79 -6.44 -24.91 9.92
C THR A 79 -7.54 -23.88 10.24
N LYS A 80 -7.18 -22.73 10.82
CA LYS A 80 -8.09 -21.64 11.08
C LYS A 80 -7.98 -20.58 9.98
N PRO A 81 -9.09 -20.05 9.49
CA PRO A 81 -9.03 -18.89 8.62
C PRO A 81 -8.24 -17.80 9.36
N PRO A 82 -7.42 -17.00 8.64
CA PRO A 82 -6.66 -15.91 9.25
C PRO A 82 -7.63 -14.87 9.81
N VAL A 83 -8.07 -15.08 11.05
CA VAL A 83 -9.01 -14.19 11.75
C VAL A 83 -8.30 -12.93 12.24
N THR A 84 -6.99 -12.94 12.28
CA THR A 84 -6.19 -11.80 12.72
C THR A 84 -5.06 -11.54 11.73
N MET A 85 -4.96 -10.28 11.31
CA MET A 85 -3.78 -9.83 10.60
C MET A 85 -2.52 -10.13 11.39
N PRO A 86 -1.45 -10.56 10.72
CA PRO A 86 -0.18 -10.74 11.38
C PRO A 86 0.31 -9.41 11.97
N PRO A 87 1.18 -9.44 12.98
CA PRO A 87 1.77 -8.22 13.52
C PRO A 87 2.41 -7.40 12.41
N LEU A 88 2.11 -6.09 12.40
CA LEU A 88 2.75 -5.14 11.49
C LEU A 88 4.26 -5.13 11.71
N ASN A 89 5.00 -5.03 10.63
CA ASN A 89 6.44 -4.91 10.63
C ASN A 89 6.87 -3.70 9.78
N GLY A 90 8.12 -3.31 9.88
CA GLY A 90 8.67 -2.28 9.01
C GLY A 90 8.50 -2.66 7.53
N PRO A 91 8.18 -1.69 6.64
CA PRO A 91 7.97 -1.98 5.24
C PRO A 91 9.26 -2.39 4.54
N VAL A 92 9.21 -3.44 3.73
CA VAL A 92 10.26 -3.77 2.76
C VAL A 92 10.05 -3.04 1.44
N HIS A 93 8.80 -2.66 1.17
CA HIS A 93 8.43 -1.82 0.03
C HIS A 93 7.19 -1.00 0.38
N THR A 94 7.10 0.21 -0.16
CA THR A 94 5.91 1.06 -0.08
C THR A 94 5.60 1.63 -1.45
N MET A 95 4.33 1.61 -1.83
CA MET A 95 3.86 2.18 -3.07
C MET A 95 2.78 3.22 -2.77
N CYS A 96 2.81 4.33 -3.49
CA CYS A 96 1.75 5.34 -3.45
C CYS A 96 1.74 6.07 -4.79
N LYS A 97 0.85 5.67 -5.69
CA LYS A 97 0.79 6.23 -7.05
C LYS A 97 -0.65 6.46 -7.52
N ILE A 98 -0.80 7.34 -8.49
CA ILE A 98 -2.10 7.59 -9.13
C ILE A 98 -2.50 6.34 -9.92
N ILE A 99 -3.77 5.96 -9.82
CA ILE A 99 -4.36 4.91 -10.65
C ILE A 99 -4.58 5.48 -12.05
N ASP A 100 -3.98 4.87 -13.06
CA ASP A 100 -3.95 5.42 -14.42
C ASP A 100 -5.28 5.30 -15.18
N VAL A 101 -6.18 4.44 -14.69
CA VAL A 101 -7.51 4.25 -15.27
C VAL A 101 -8.56 5.08 -14.53
N VAL A 102 -9.63 5.43 -15.25
CA VAL A 102 -10.81 6.05 -14.64
C VAL A 102 -11.60 4.97 -13.91
N VAL A 103 -11.90 5.23 -12.65
CA VAL A 103 -12.68 4.34 -11.80
C VAL A 103 -14.00 5.01 -11.43
N GLY A 104 -15.08 4.27 -11.44
CA GLY A 104 -16.44 4.78 -11.23
C GLY A 104 -16.92 4.71 -9.78
N SER A 105 -16.15 4.04 -8.90
CA SER A 105 -16.53 3.89 -7.48
C SER A 105 -15.30 3.70 -6.58
N ALA A 106 -15.50 3.87 -5.28
CA ALA A 106 -14.46 3.58 -4.28
C ALA A 106 -14.05 2.10 -4.31
N ALA A 107 -15.00 1.18 -4.49
CA ALA A 107 -14.70 -0.24 -4.60
C ALA A 107 -13.83 -0.56 -5.83
N GLU A 108 -14.08 0.08 -6.97
CA GLU A 108 -13.23 -0.07 -8.15
C GLU A 108 -11.83 0.51 -7.92
N ALA A 109 -11.71 1.62 -7.18
CA ALA A 109 -10.41 2.17 -6.79
C ALA A 109 -9.61 1.18 -5.93
N GLU A 110 -10.27 0.53 -4.96
CA GLU A 110 -9.66 -0.51 -4.12
C GLU A 110 -9.22 -1.74 -4.96
N ILE A 111 -10.06 -2.20 -5.88
CA ILE A 111 -9.70 -3.29 -6.80
C ILE A 111 -8.48 -2.89 -7.65
N GLY A 112 -8.48 -1.66 -8.17
CA GLY A 112 -7.36 -1.12 -8.94
C GLY A 112 -6.06 -1.05 -8.14
N ALA A 113 -6.13 -0.59 -6.88
CA ALA A 113 -4.99 -0.58 -5.97
C ALA A 113 -4.51 -2.00 -5.65
N GLY A 114 -5.43 -2.93 -5.37
CA GLY A 114 -5.13 -4.33 -5.12
C GLY A 114 -4.44 -5.00 -6.31
N TYR A 115 -4.89 -4.72 -7.54
CA TYR A 115 -4.25 -5.21 -8.76
C TYR A 115 -2.81 -4.70 -8.91
N ILE A 116 -2.59 -3.40 -8.71
CA ILE A 116 -1.26 -2.80 -8.79
C ILE A 116 -0.35 -3.39 -7.70
N ASN A 117 -0.84 -3.52 -6.48
CA ASN A 117 -0.10 -4.11 -5.38
C ASN A 117 0.23 -5.60 -5.64
N GLY A 118 -0.67 -6.34 -6.29
CA GLY A 118 -0.41 -7.70 -6.74
C GLY A 118 0.74 -7.78 -7.75
N GLN A 119 0.80 -6.86 -8.71
CA GLN A 119 1.91 -6.77 -9.66
C GLN A 119 3.25 -6.46 -8.98
N GLU A 120 3.27 -5.51 -8.04
CA GLU A 120 4.47 -5.16 -7.26
C GLU A 120 4.93 -6.31 -6.34
N ALA A 121 4.00 -7.17 -5.90
CA ALA A 121 4.32 -8.32 -5.07
C ALA A 121 5.13 -9.40 -5.80
N VAL A 122 4.90 -9.58 -7.09
CA VAL A 122 5.51 -10.69 -7.87
C VAL A 122 7.04 -10.71 -7.78
N PRO A 123 7.77 -9.61 -8.07
CA PRO A 123 9.22 -9.60 -7.95
C PRO A 123 9.69 -9.82 -6.52
N ILE A 124 8.97 -9.30 -5.51
CA ILE A 124 9.33 -9.47 -4.10
C ILE A 124 9.20 -10.95 -3.70
N VAL A 125 8.10 -11.59 -4.05
CA VAL A 125 7.85 -13.02 -3.81
C VAL A 125 8.94 -13.89 -4.45
N ASN A 126 9.30 -13.60 -5.71
CA ASN A 126 10.34 -14.34 -6.42
C ASN A 126 11.70 -14.17 -5.73
N THR A 127 12.06 -12.95 -5.37
CA THR A 127 13.30 -12.67 -4.64
C THR A 127 13.36 -13.40 -3.29
N LEU A 128 12.26 -13.39 -2.52
CA LEU A 128 12.20 -14.12 -1.25
C LEU A 128 12.37 -15.63 -1.43
N ARG A 129 11.77 -16.21 -2.49
CA ARG A 129 11.94 -17.63 -2.82
C ARG A 129 13.38 -17.96 -3.21
N GLU A 130 14.02 -17.12 -4.02
CA GLU A 130 15.43 -17.27 -4.39
C GLU A 130 16.37 -17.17 -3.18
N LEU A 131 16.01 -16.35 -2.20
CA LEU A 131 16.71 -16.26 -0.91
C LEU A 131 16.45 -17.45 0.04
N GLY A 132 15.65 -18.43 -0.37
CA GLY A 132 15.36 -19.63 0.42
C GLY A 132 14.18 -19.50 1.38
N HIS A 133 13.34 -18.46 1.23
CA HIS A 133 12.13 -18.26 2.03
C HIS A 133 10.87 -18.65 1.24
N PRO A 134 10.32 -19.89 1.45
CA PRO A 134 9.10 -20.32 0.75
C PRO A 134 7.94 -19.38 1.03
N GLN A 135 7.26 -18.95 -0.03
CA GLN A 135 6.12 -18.04 0.06
C GLN A 135 4.82 -18.77 -0.22
N PRO A 136 3.84 -18.74 0.70
CA PRO A 136 2.46 -19.12 0.41
C PRO A 136 1.82 -18.08 -0.54
N PRO A 137 0.55 -18.29 -0.98
CA PRO A 137 -0.21 -17.21 -1.61
C PRO A 137 -0.18 -15.95 -0.73
N THR A 138 0.22 -14.82 -1.31
CA THR A 138 0.40 -13.56 -0.57
C THR A 138 -0.95 -12.93 -0.21
N PRO A 139 -1.30 -12.78 1.06
CA PRO A 139 -2.52 -12.09 1.46
C PRO A 139 -2.40 -10.59 1.16
N ILE A 140 -3.43 -10.04 0.51
CA ILE A 140 -3.60 -8.60 0.30
C ILE A 140 -4.81 -8.18 1.12
N GLN A 141 -4.61 -7.38 2.15
CA GLN A 141 -5.71 -6.82 2.94
C GLN A 141 -6.20 -5.54 2.30
N VAL A 142 -7.52 -5.45 2.15
CA VAL A 142 -8.26 -4.25 1.78
C VAL A 142 -9.29 -3.95 2.87
N ASP A 143 -9.70 -2.70 3.05
CA ASP A 143 -10.71 -2.32 4.03
C ASP A 143 -12.14 -2.28 3.45
N ASN A 144 -12.28 -2.45 2.14
CA ASN A 144 -13.55 -2.42 1.42
C ASN A 144 -14.09 -3.84 1.20
N THR A 145 -15.19 -4.19 1.90
CA THR A 145 -15.82 -5.53 1.82
C THR A 145 -16.36 -5.86 0.42
N THR A 146 -16.73 -4.86 -0.38
CA THR A 146 -17.18 -5.06 -1.77
C THR A 146 -15.99 -5.45 -2.65
N ALA A 147 -14.86 -4.78 -2.51
CA ALA A 147 -13.63 -5.13 -3.22
C ALA A 147 -13.12 -6.53 -2.81
N GLU A 148 -13.16 -6.85 -1.52
CA GLU A 148 -12.84 -8.17 -0.99
C GLU A 148 -13.75 -9.25 -1.59
N GLY A 149 -15.06 -9.05 -1.58
CA GLY A 149 -16.05 -9.99 -2.12
C GLY A 149 -15.87 -10.21 -3.61
N PHE A 150 -15.54 -9.17 -4.37
CA PHE A 150 -15.23 -9.28 -5.80
C PHE A 150 -13.97 -10.12 -6.02
N ALA A 151 -12.87 -9.78 -5.33
CA ALA A 151 -11.59 -10.47 -5.48
C ALA A 151 -11.66 -11.97 -5.12
N ASN A 152 -12.44 -12.31 -4.09
CA ASN A 152 -12.63 -13.68 -3.61
C ASN A 152 -13.78 -14.44 -4.33
N GLY A 153 -14.49 -13.81 -5.27
CA GLY A 153 -15.61 -14.42 -5.99
C GLY A 153 -16.82 -14.74 -5.09
N THR A 154 -16.98 -14.02 -3.98
CA THR A 154 -18.06 -14.23 -3.00
C THR A 154 -19.24 -13.27 -3.16
N MET A 155 -19.17 -12.34 -4.11
CA MET A 155 -20.31 -11.48 -4.46
C MET A 155 -21.43 -12.30 -5.09
N LYS A 156 -22.64 -12.13 -4.55
CA LYS A 156 -23.89 -12.71 -5.08
C LYS A 156 -24.63 -11.69 -5.92
#